data_a7f51ce106f53d86b89d3b91053fb7e1
#
_entry.id   a7f51ce106f53d86b89d3b91053fb7e1
#
_cell.length_a   1.000
_cell.length_b   1.000
_cell.length_c   1.000
_cell.angle_alpha   90.00
_cell.angle_beta   90.00
_cell.angle_gamma   90.00
#
_symmetry.space_group_name_H-M   'P 1'
#
loop_
_entity.id
_entity.type
_entity.pdbx_description
1 polymer ?
#
loop_
_entity_poly.entity_id
_entity_poly.type
_entity_poly.pdbx_seq_one_letter_code
_entity_poly.pdbx_strand_id
1 'polypeptide(L)'
;MSKLYFVRHGESEWNVADKICGRTDIPLTKRGHEQAVETGKKIVAERIKADEILYSPLLRAADTAKHISEMTGIPAHMEPRLIEQNFGVWEGTSPRNAPEFLKAKKDFLNRYGNGESMFELAQRIYNLLDELKEQQDKTYILVAHNGIARVVQSYFKDMTNEEYAAFGVQNCSVTEFSFEEKKGICK
;
A
#
# COMPACT_ATOMS: atom_id res chain seq x y z
N MET A 1 -22.84 2.24 1.46
CA MET A 1 -21.71 2.00 2.42
C MET A 1 -20.42 2.06 1.65
N SER A 2 -19.60 3.06 1.89
CA SER A 2 -18.32 3.25 1.23
C SER A 2 -17.30 2.23 1.73
N LYS A 3 -16.74 1.44 0.81
CA LYS A 3 -15.71 0.44 1.11
C LYS A 3 -14.39 0.85 0.46
N LEU A 4 -13.32 0.37 1.06
CA LEU A 4 -11.98 0.51 0.54
C LEU A 4 -11.34 -0.87 0.47
N TYR A 5 -10.82 -1.23 -0.70
CA TYR A 5 -9.99 -2.41 -0.88
C TYR A 5 -8.55 -1.96 -1.06
N PHE A 6 -7.65 -2.60 -0.36
CA PHE A 6 -6.22 -2.36 -0.51
C PHE A 6 -5.55 -3.57 -1.15
N VAL A 7 -4.76 -3.33 -2.19
CA VAL A 7 -3.98 -4.34 -2.90
C VAL A 7 -2.51 -3.94 -2.87
N ARG A 8 -1.64 -4.79 -2.33
CA ARG A 8 -0.21 -4.60 -2.47
C ARG A 8 0.22 -5.04 -3.88
N HIS A 9 1.13 -4.29 -4.52
CA HIS A 9 1.69 -4.64 -5.81
C HIS A 9 2.19 -6.10 -5.88
N GLY A 10 2.25 -6.68 -7.08
CA GLY A 10 2.82 -7.99 -7.34
C GLY A 10 4.31 -8.08 -6.98
N GLU A 11 4.87 -9.29 -7.00
CA GLU A 11 6.28 -9.53 -6.71
C GLU A 11 7.18 -8.69 -7.64
N SER A 12 8.10 -7.92 -7.05
CA SER A 12 9.10 -7.14 -7.77
C SER A 12 10.49 -7.80 -7.70
N GLU A 13 11.39 -7.38 -8.59
CA GLU A 13 12.78 -7.89 -8.58
C GLU A 13 13.46 -7.69 -7.22
N TRP A 14 13.18 -6.58 -6.52
CA TRP A 14 13.75 -6.33 -5.20
C TRP A 14 13.06 -7.12 -4.07
N ASN A 15 11.83 -7.59 -4.28
CA ASN A 15 11.25 -8.56 -3.34
C ASN A 15 12.02 -9.88 -3.40
N VAL A 16 12.36 -10.37 -4.59
CA VAL A 16 13.15 -11.59 -4.77
C VAL A 16 14.59 -11.40 -4.27
N ALA A 17 15.19 -10.25 -4.52
CA ALA A 17 16.55 -9.92 -4.08
C ALA A 17 16.64 -9.59 -2.58
N ASP A 18 15.53 -9.62 -1.81
CA ASP A 18 15.45 -9.24 -0.39
C ASP A 18 16.09 -7.87 -0.12
N LYS A 19 15.67 -6.85 -0.89
CA LYS A 19 16.14 -5.49 -0.78
C LYS A 19 15.04 -4.55 -0.29
N ILE A 20 15.44 -3.57 0.53
CA ILE A 20 14.57 -2.49 0.97
C ILE A 20 14.20 -1.65 -0.27
N CYS A 21 12.90 -1.60 -0.57
CA CYS A 21 12.37 -0.92 -1.74
C CYS A 21 11.40 0.18 -1.30
N GLY A 22 11.84 1.41 -1.41
CA GLY A 22 11.02 2.60 -1.20
C GLY A 22 10.60 3.22 -2.53
N ARG A 23 11.09 4.44 -2.80
CA ARG A 23 10.76 5.19 -4.03
C ARG A 23 11.57 4.79 -5.25
N THR A 24 12.61 3.98 -5.08
CA THR A 24 13.32 3.42 -6.24
C THR A 24 12.34 2.63 -7.10
N ASP A 25 12.32 2.95 -8.40
CA ASP A 25 11.36 2.38 -9.32
C ASP A 25 11.87 1.07 -9.91
N ILE A 26 11.33 -0.03 -9.41
CA ILE A 26 11.72 -1.40 -9.72
C ILE A 26 10.53 -2.12 -10.35
N PRO A 27 10.73 -2.85 -11.48
CA PRO A 27 9.67 -3.55 -12.18
C PRO A 27 9.17 -4.78 -11.42
N LEU A 28 8.02 -5.29 -11.85
CA LEU A 28 7.52 -6.62 -11.46
C LEU A 28 8.39 -7.72 -12.07
N THR A 29 8.47 -8.86 -11.37
CA THR A 29 8.92 -10.11 -11.97
C THR A 29 7.84 -10.68 -12.89
N LYS A 30 8.18 -11.70 -13.71
CA LYS A 30 7.18 -12.45 -14.48
C LYS A 30 6.07 -12.97 -13.56
N ARG A 31 6.45 -13.53 -12.39
CA ARG A 31 5.50 -13.99 -11.38
C ARG A 31 4.64 -12.86 -10.82
N GLY A 32 5.21 -11.66 -10.63
CA GLY A 32 4.45 -10.49 -10.18
C GLY A 32 3.34 -10.09 -11.16
N HIS A 33 3.61 -10.14 -12.45
CA HIS A 33 2.59 -9.93 -13.48
C HIS A 33 1.50 -11.02 -13.45
N GLU A 34 1.88 -12.29 -13.30
CA GLU A 34 0.94 -13.40 -13.15
C GLU A 34 0.05 -13.23 -11.91
N GLN A 35 0.64 -12.87 -10.76
CA GLN A 35 -0.09 -12.57 -9.51
C GLN A 35 -1.12 -11.44 -9.72
N ALA A 36 -0.75 -10.38 -10.42
CA ALA A 36 -1.65 -9.25 -10.68
C ALA A 36 -2.87 -9.67 -11.53
N VAL A 37 -2.65 -10.50 -12.56
CA VAL A 37 -3.74 -11.07 -13.39
C VAL A 37 -4.64 -11.97 -12.53
N GLU A 38 -4.07 -12.83 -11.69
CA GLU A 38 -4.82 -13.71 -10.79
C GLU A 38 -5.67 -12.90 -9.80
N THR A 39 -5.12 -11.79 -9.29
CA THR A 39 -5.85 -10.88 -8.40
C THR A 39 -7.05 -10.23 -9.11
N GLY A 40 -6.88 -9.79 -10.34
CA GLY A 40 -7.99 -9.28 -11.14
C GLY A 40 -9.10 -10.32 -11.33
N LYS A 41 -8.74 -11.58 -11.65
CA LYS A 41 -9.68 -12.71 -11.75
C LYS A 41 -10.39 -12.98 -10.41
N LYS A 42 -9.66 -12.93 -9.30
CA LYS A 42 -10.23 -13.10 -7.95
C LYS A 42 -11.26 -12.02 -7.64
N ILE A 43 -10.94 -10.75 -7.92
CA ILE A 43 -11.85 -9.62 -7.73
C ILE A 43 -13.17 -9.84 -8.49
N VAL A 44 -13.10 -10.32 -9.74
CA VAL A 44 -14.28 -10.66 -10.55
C VAL A 44 -15.06 -11.84 -9.93
N ALA A 45 -14.38 -12.92 -9.55
CA ALA A 45 -15.00 -14.12 -8.98
C ALA A 45 -15.69 -13.84 -7.63
N GLU A 46 -15.10 -13.01 -6.79
CA GLU A 46 -15.67 -12.57 -5.50
C GLU A 46 -16.72 -11.46 -5.66
N ARG A 47 -16.99 -11.03 -6.89
CA ARG A 47 -17.96 -9.97 -7.23
C ARG A 47 -17.69 -8.66 -6.48
N ILE A 48 -16.43 -8.35 -6.24
CA ILE A 48 -16.02 -7.07 -5.68
C ILE A 48 -16.34 -5.99 -6.69
N LYS A 49 -17.20 -5.05 -6.29
CA LYS A 49 -17.55 -3.89 -7.10
C LYS A 49 -16.82 -2.69 -6.54
N ALA A 50 -16.08 -1.99 -7.39
CA ALA A 50 -15.47 -0.72 -7.08
C ALA A 50 -15.71 0.25 -8.24
N ASP A 51 -15.71 1.53 -7.92
CA ASP A 51 -15.92 2.60 -8.89
C ASP A 51 -14.62 3.01 -9.57
N GLU A 52 -13.52 2.96 -8.81
CA GLU A 52 -12.21 3.39 -9.29
C GLU A 52 -11.08 2.57 -8.64
N ILE A 53 -10.00 2.39 -9.41
CA ILE A 53 -8.70 1.93 -8.90
C ILE A 53 -7.78 3.15 -8.81
N LEU A 54 -7.26 3.46 -7.62
CA LEU A 54 -6.23 4.47 -7.42
C LEU A 54 -4.89 3.77 -7.21
N TYR A 55 -3.86 4.15 -7.96
CA TYR A 55 -2.59 3.44 -7.90
C TYR A 55 -1.37 4.36 -7.74
N SER A 56 -0.35 3.83 -7.08
CA SER A 56 0.94 4.49 -6.92
C SER A 56 1.65 4.69 -8.26
N PRO A 57 2.36 5.82 -8.46
CA PRO A 57 3.08 6.10 -9.71
C PRO A 57 4.23 5.12 -10.01
N LEU A 58 4.68 4.32 -9.05
CA LEU A 58 5.78 3.38 -9.25
C LEU A 58 5.37 2.19 -10.13
N LEU A 59 6.23 1.81 -11.08
CA LEU A 59 5.96 0.79 -12.12
C LEU A 59 5.30 -0.47 -11.57
N ARG A 60 5.84 -1.04 -10.49
CA ARG A 60 5.32 -2.28 -9.89
C ARG A 60 3.85 -2.18 -9.46
N ALA A 61 3.42 -1.00 -8.98
CA ALA A 61 2.03 -0.77 -8.60
C ALA A 61 1.17 -0.39 -9.81
N ALA A 62 1.70 0.42 -10.73
CA ALA A 62 1.03 0.80 -11.97
C ALA A 62 0.73 -0.42 -12.85
N ASP A 63 1.70 -1.32 -13.04
CA ASP A 63 1.50 -2.57 -13.81
C ASP A 63 0.51 -3.50 -13.12
N THR A 64 0.56 -3.60 -11.77
CA THR A 64 -0.43 -4.37 -11.01
C THR A 64 -1.83 -3.81 -11.21
N ALA A 65 -2.02 -2.50 -11.09
CA ALA A 65 -3.30 -1.84 -11.29
C ALA A 65 -3.82 -1.99 -12.72
N LYS A 66 -2.93 -1.90 -13.71
CA LYS A 66 -3.25 -2.12 -15.12
C LYS A 66 -3.85 -3.50 -15.34
N HIS A 67 -3.19 -4.56 -14.87
CA HIS A 67 -3.71 -5.93 -14.99
C HIS A 67 -5.06 -6.10 -14.30
N ILE A 68 -5.24 -5.54 -13.10
CA ILE A 68 -6.52 -5.58 -12.40
C ILE A 68 -7.61 -4.84 -13.21
N SER A 69 -7.31 -3.64 -13.70
CA SER A 69 -8.24 -2.86 -14.52
C SER A 69 -8.65 -3.58 -15.80
N GLU A 70 -7.70 -4.19 -16.52
CA GLU A 70 -7.96 -4.98 -17.73
C GLU A 70 -8.88 -6.18 -17.47
N MET A 71 -8.74 -6.84 -16.30
CA MET A 71 -9.56 -7.99 -15.92
C MET A 71 -10.96 -7.63 -15.43
N THR A 72 -11.08 -6.49 -14.73
CA THR A 72 -12.32 -6.10 -14.05
C THR A 72 -13.15 -5.08 -14.81
N GLY A 73 -12.54 -4.35 -15.75
CA GLY A 73 -13.13 -3.19 -16.43
C GLY A 73 -13.25 -1.94 -15.56
N ILE A 74 -12.72 -1.95 -14.31
CA ILE A 74 -12.75 -0.81 -13.41
C ILE A 74 -11.71 0.22 -13.87
N PRO A 75 -12.08 1.51 -14.04
CA PRO A 75 -11.13 2.55 -14.45
C PRO A 75 -10.03 2.74 -13.41
N ALA A 76 -8.79 2.95 -13.89
CA ALA A 76 -7.62 3.12 -13.02
C ALA A 76 -6.98 4.50 -13.21
N HIS A 77 -6.71 5.19 -12.10
CA HIS A 77 -6.13 6.52 -12.07
C HIS A 77 -4.90 6.55 -11.15
N MET A 78 -3.87 7.26 -11.58
CA MET A 78 -2.68 7.47 -10.76
C MET A 78 -2.99 8.43 -9.61
N GLU A 79 -2.63 8.03 -8.38
CA GLU A 79 -2.70 8.87 -7.19
C GLU A 79 -1.27 9.05 -6.62
N PRO A 80 -0.66 10.22 -6.78
CA PRO A 80 0.73 10.44 -6.38
C PRO A 80 1.00 10.20 -4.89
N ARG A 81 -0.02 10.41 -4.02
CA ARG A 81 0.10 10.19 -2.57
C ARG A 81 0.28 8.72 -2.21
N LEU A 82 -0.02 7.78 -3.12
CA LEU A 82 0.20 6.33 -2.92
C LEU A 82 1.64 5.87 -3.18
N ILE A 83 2.56 6.77 -3.56
CA ILE A 83 3.97 6.43 -3.69
C ILE A 83 4.50 5.85 -2.37
N GLU A 84 5.41 4.85 -2.44
CA GLU A 84 5.95 4.20 -1.23
C GLU A 84 6.74 5.19 -0.36
N GLN A 85 6.91 4.85 0.91
CA GLN A 85 7.77 5.57 1.82
C GLN A 85 9.20 5.65 1.26
N ASN A 86 9.80 6.84 1.33
CA ASN A 86 11.19 7.00 0.98
C ASN A 86 12.08 6.51 2.12
N PHE A 87 12.77 5.40 1.92
CA PHE A 87 13.69 4.83 2.90
C PHE A 87 15.12 5.36 2.77
N GLY A 88 15.32 6.44 2.00
CA GLY A 88 16.55 7.19 1.93
C GLY A 88 17.78 6.33 1.65
N VAL A 89 18.77 6.44 2.50
CA VAL A 89 20.07 5.74 2.35
C VAL A 89 19.98 4.21 2.45
N TRP A 90 18.85 3.68 2.89
CA TRP A 90 18.67 2.23 3.07
C TRP A 90 18.13 1.54 1.81
N GLU A 91 17.64 2.29 0.83
CA GLU A 91 17.10 1.68 -0.40
C GLU A 91 18.17 0.86 -1.14
N GLY A 92 17.79 -0.33 -1.58
CA GLY A 92 18.69 -1.28 -2.24
C GLY A 92 19.56 -2.13 -1.31
N THR A 93 19.57 -1.86 0.00
CA THR A 93 20.25 -2.70 0.99
C THR A 93 19.36 -3.86 1.44
N SER A 94 19.96 -4.94 1.98
CA SER A 94 19.19 -6.04 2.57
C SER A 94 18.79 -5.72 4.01
N PRO A 95 17.52 -5.85 4.39
CA PRO A 95 17.07 -5.62 5.76
C PRO A 95 17.69 -6.58 6.77
N ARG A 96 18.13 -7.77 6.32
CA ARG A 96 18.80 -8.76 7.19
C ARG A 96 20.16 -8.26 7.68
N ASN A 97 20.83 -7.40 6.88
CA ASN A 97 22.14 -6.84 7.19
C ASN A 97 22.04 -5.39 7.69
N ALA A 98 20.85 -4.92 8.02
CA ALA A 98 20.57 -3.54 8.41
C ALA A 98 19.77 -3.47 9.73
N PRO A 99 20.36 -3.87 10.89
CA PRO A 99 19.68 -3.82 12.17
C PRO A 99 19.27 -2.39 12.56
N GLU A 100 20.06 -1.38 12.17
CA GLU A 100 19.73 0.02 12.36
C GLU A 100 18.48 0.45 11.60
N PHE A 101 18.24 -0.09 10.40
CA PHE A 101 17.01 0.13 9.66
C PHE A 101 15.79 -0.41 10.42
N LEU A 102 15.90 -1.62 10.98
CA LEU A 102 14.83 -2.22 11.77
C LEU A 102 14.55 -1.42 13.06
N LYS A 103 15.57 -0.81 13.65
CA LYS A 103 15.42 0.11 14.77
C LYS A 103 14.78 1.42 14.32
N ALA A 104 15.25 2.00 13.21
CA ALA A 104 14.71 3.24 12.65
C ALA A 104 13.22 3.13 12.29
N LYS A 105 12.75 1.96 11.85
CA LYS A 105 11.32 1.72 11.59
C LYS A 105 10.39 1.88 12.79
N LYS A 106 10.93 1.80 14.01
CA LYS A 106 10.18 2.01 15.25
C LYS A 106 10.23 3.46 15.74
N ASP A 107 11.07 4.27 15.11
CA ASP A 107 11.21 5.70 15.38
C ASP A 107 10.44 6.49 14.30
N PHE A 108 9.24 6.93 14.63
CA PHE A 108 8.31 7.55 13.69
C PHE A 108 8.75 8.92 13.18
N LEU A 109 9.73 9.55 13.84
CA LEU A 109 10.34 10.81 13.42
C LEU A 109 11.56 10.62 12.51
N ASN A 110 12.10 9.40 12.42
CA ASN A 110 13.29 9.09 11.65
C ASN A 110 13.02 9.20 10.14
N ARG A 111 13.86 9.96 9.43
CA ARG A 111 13.79 10.18 7.98
C ARG A 111 14.74 9.30 7.17
N TYR A 112 15.32 8.29 7.77
CA TYR A 112 16.22 7.37 7.08
C TYR A 112 17.38 8.06 6.34
N GLY A 113 17.94 9.10 6.96
CA GLY A 113 18.95 9.98 6.38
C GLY A 113 18.34 11.12 5.55
N ASN A 114 17.90 10.82 4.33
CA ASN A 114 17.32 11.80 3.39
C ASN A 114 15.97 11.35 2.82
N GLY A 115 15.29 10.48 3.52
CA GLY A 115 13.99 9.94 3.11
C GLY A 115 12.81 10.64 3.77
N GLU A 116 11.76 9.87 4.03
CA GLU A 116 10.47 10.33 4.55
C GLU A 116 10.17 9.69 5.93
N SER A 117 9.85 10.50 6.92
CA SER A 117 9.43 10.00 8.23
C SER A 117 8.06 9.34 8.18
N MET A 118 7.77 8.55 9.23
CA MET A 118 6.46 7.92 9.38
C MET A 118 5.33 8.97 9.48
N PHE A 119 5.56 10.10 10.16
CA PHE A 119 4.55 11.14 10.27
C PHE A 119 4.25 11.84 8.93
N GLU A 120 5.28 12.09 8.11
CA GLU A 120 5.08 12.65 6.76
C GLU A 120 4.30 11.67 5.87
N LEU A 121 4.63 10.38 5.94
CA LEU A 121 3.90 9.31 5.26
C LEU A 121 2.44 9.25 5.71
N ALA A 122 2.21 9.21 7.04
CA ALA A 122 0.86 9.13 7.60
C ALA A 122 0.02 10.34 7.21
N GLN A 123 0.57 11.54 7.26
CA GLN A 123 -0.14 12.76 6.89
C GLN A 123 -0.71 12.68 5.47
N ARG A 124 0.12 12.32 4.46
CA ARG A 124 -0.37 12.28 3.07
C ARG A 124 -1.38 11.17 2.81
N ILE A 125 -1.24 10.02 3.48
CA ILE A 125 -2.19 8.92 3.33
C ILE A 125 -3.49 9.18 4.08
N TYR A 126 -3.44 9.72 5.30
CA TYR A 126 -4.64 10.08 6.05
C TYR A 126 -5.45 11.16 5.34
N ASN A 127 -4.78 12.18 4.76
CA ASN A 127 -5.45 13.18 3.95
C ASN A 127 -6.18 12.55 2.75
N LEU A 128 -5.53 11.58 2.07
CA LEU A 128 -6.19 10.83 0.99
C LEU A 128 -7.41 10.07 1.51
N LEU A 129 -7.27 9.33 2.60
CA LEU A 129 -8.37 8.51 3.15
C LEU A 129 -9.54 9.38 3.64
N ASP A 130 -9.26 10.55 4.22
CA ASP A 130 -10.30 11.51 4.62
C ASP A 130 -11.06 12.04 3.41
N GLU A 131 -10.37 12.39 2.31
CA GLU A 131 -11.02 12.79 1.05
C GLU A 131 -11.89 11.67 0.46
N LEU A 132 -11.39 10.42 0.45
CA LEU A 132 -12.16 9.28 -0.06
C LEU A 132 -13.39 8.99 0.81
N LYS A 133 -13.27 9.17 2.12
CA LYS A 133 -14.36 9.00 3.07
C LYS A 133 -15.53 9.98 2.82
N GLU A 134 -15.25 11.20 2.37
CA GLU A 134 -16.27 12.18 2.02
C GLU A 134 -17.11 11.74 0.81
N GLN A 135 -16.60 10.82 -0.02
CA GLN A 135 -17.30 10.24 -1.18
C GLN A 135 -18.14 9.03 -0.76
N GLN A 136 -19.19 9.26 0.03
CA GLN A 136 -19.96 8.23 0.77
C GLN A 136 -20.54 7.08 -0.08
N ASP A 137 -20.74 7.29 -1.37
CA ASP A 137 -21.36 6.31 -2.28
C ASP A 137 -20.35 5.57 -3.17
N LYS A 138 -19.06 5.88 -3.05
CA LYS A 138 -18.00 5.28 -3.87
C LYS A 138 -17.22 4.22 -3.11
N THR A 139 -16.83 3.19 -3.84
CA THR A 139 -15.92 2.14 -3.40
C THR A 139 -14.62 2.22 -4.20
N TYR A 140 -13.49 2.16 -3.53
CA TYR A 140 -12.17 2.30 -4.14
C TYR A 140 -11.32 1.04 -3.96
N ILE A 141 -10.45 0.78 -4.94
CA ILE A 141 -9.33 -0.15 -4.80
C ILE A 141 -8.05 0.68 -4.82
N LEU A 142 -7.26 0.63 -3.73
CA LEU A 142 -5.94 1.23 -3.70
C LEU A 142 -4.89 0.18 -4.07
N VAL A 143 -4.08 0.43 -5.09
CA VAL A 143 -2.96 -0.44 -5.48
C VAL A 143 -1.66 0.26 -5.11
N ALA A 144 -1.00 -0.24 -4.06
CA ALA A 144 0.15 0.44 -3.50
C ALA A 144 1.17 -0.54 -2.87
N HIS A 145 1.78 -0.18 -1.77
CA HIS A 145 2.99 -0.78 -1.21
C HIS A 145 2.80 -1.19 0.26
N ASN A 146 3.77 -1.90 0.79
CA ASN A 146 3.69 -2.43 2.15
C ASN A 146 3.78 -1.34 3.24
N GLY A 147 4.56 -0.28 3.02
CA GLY A 147 4.59 0.89 3.92
C GLY A 147 3.23 1.59 3.96
N ILE A 148 2.61 1.77 2.78
CA ILE A 148 1.26 2.35 2.67
C ILE A 148 0.22 1.46 3.37
N ALA A 149 0.32 0.13 3.22
CA ALA A 149 -0.60 -0.81 3.88
C ALA A 149 -0.62 -0.64 5.41
N ARG A 150 0.54 -0.38 6.04
CA ARG A 150 0.63 -0.11 7.49
C ARG A 150 -0.16 1.12 7.89
N VAL A 151 0.00 2.20 7.12
CA VAL A 151 -0.70 3.46 7.39
C VAL A 151 -2.20 3.32 7.16
N VAL A 152 -2.61 2.64 6.09
CA VAL A 152 -4.04 2.35 5.87
C VAL A 152 -4.59 1.52 7.01
N GLN A 153 -3.88 0.47 7.44
CA GLN A 153 -4.30 -0.36 8.59
C GLN A 153 -4.47 0.48 9.86
N SER A 154 -3.52 1.36 10.18
CA SER A 154 -3.59 2.21 11.38
C SER A 154 -4.67 3.30 11.30
N TYR A 155 -5.12 3.66 10.11
CA TYR A 155 -6.27 4.55 9.95
C TYR A 155 -7.58 3.91 10.42
N PHE A 156 -7.74 2.60 10.21
CA PHE A 156 -8.97 1.86 10.54
C PHE A 156 -8.92 1.12 11.88
N LYS A 157 -7.73 0.79 12.40
CA LYS A 157 -7.55 -0.02 13.62
C LYS A 157 -6.49 0.56 14.52
N ASP A 158 -6.75 0.53 15.82
CA ASP A 158 -5.74 0.83 16.82
C ASP A 158 -4.61 -0.21 16.74
N MET A 159 -3.37 0.26 16.85
CA MET A 159 -2.17 -0.56 16.80
C MET A 159 -1.13 -0.02 17.78
N THR A 160 -0.40 -0.91 18.43
CA THR A 160 0.84 -0.51 19.11
C THR A 160 1.95 -0.21 18.10
N ASN A 161 3.00 0.49 18.53
CA ASN A 161 4.15 0.77 17.66
C ASN A 161 4.83 -0.51 17.17
N GLU A 162 4.86 -1.56 17.99
CA GLU A 162 5.40 -2.88 17.68
C GLU A 162 4.55 -3.58 16.60
N GLU A 163 3.23 -3.58 16.77
CA GLU A 163 2.29 -4.14 15.78
C GLU A 163 2.40 -3.40 14.46
N TYR A 164 2.45 -2.06 14.49
CA TYR A 164 2.64 -1.25 13.29
C TYR A 164 3.95 -1.60 12.56
N ALA A 165 5.07 -1.67 13.29
CA ALA A 165 6.38 -1.97 12.70
C ALA A 165 6.46 -3.39 12.11
N ALA A 166 5.75 -4.35 12.73
CA ALA A 166 5.70 -5.74 12.30
C ALA A 166 4.67 -5.99 11.19
N PHE A 167 3.65 -5.13 11.05
CA PHE A 167 2.58 -5.34 10.07
C PHE A 167 3.09 -5.36 8.64
N GLY A 168 2.56 -6.28 7.87
CA GLY A 168 2.82 -6.38 6.44
C GLY A 168 1.78 -7.27 5.77
N VAL A 169 1.60 -7.04 4.48
CA VAL A 169 0.70 -7.80 3.63
C VAL A 169 1.46 -8.49 2.50
N GLN A 170 0.97 -9.63 2.04
CA GLN A 170 1.57 -10.37 0.94
C GLN A 170 1.36 -9.62 -0.40
N ASN A 171 2.26 -9.86 -1.36
CA ASN A 171 2.08 -9.35 -2.72
C ASN A 171 0.73 -9.80 -3.28
N CYS A 172 0.02 -8.91 -3.92
CA CYS A 172 -1.30 -9.13 -4.52
C CYS A 172 -2.40 -9.61 -3.55
N SER A 173 -2.19 -9.47 -2.23
CA SER A 173 -3.28 -9.67 -1.28
C SER A 173 -4.30 -8.55 -1.37
N VAL A 174 -5.59 -8.88 -1.23
CA VAL A 174 -6.70 -7.94 -1.18
C VAL A 174 -7.20 -7.86 0.25
N THR A 175 -7.22 -6.67 0.82
CA THR A 175 -7.72 -6.39 2.17
C THR A 175 -8.88 -5.41 2.09
N GLU A 176 -10.01 -5.74 2.72
CA GLU A 176 -11.20 -4.89 2.77
C GLU A 176 -11.19 -4.03 4.03
N PHE A 177 -11.59 -2.76 3.89
CA PHE A 177 -11.85 -1.82 4.98
C PHE A 177 -13.21 -1.14 4.78
N SER A 178 -13.83 -0.69 5.88
CA SER A 178 -15.08 0.05 5.87
C SER A 178 -14.92 1.37 6.61
N PHE A 179 -15.32 2.48 5.98
CA PHE A 179 -15.26 3.80 6.61
C PHE A 179 -16.25 3.98 7.78
N GLU A 180 -17.21 3.06 7.94
CA GLU A 180 -18.20 3.15 9.01
C GLU A 180 -17.75 2.58 10.36
N GLU A 181 -16.65 1.81 10.38
CA GLU A 181 -16.17 1.13 11.60
C GLU A 181 -15.49 2.06 12.63
N LYS A 182 -15.27 3.34 12.34
CA LYS A 182 -14.78 4.33 13.32
C LYS A 182 -15.90 4.89 14.20
N LYS A 183 -16.59 4.03 14.96
CA LYS A 183 -17.35 4.41 16.16
C LYS A 183 -16.69 3.92 17.45
N GLY A 184 -15.41 3.99 17.53
CA GLY A 184 -14.63 3.86 18.76
C GLY A 184 -14.42 5.25 19.35
N ILE A 185 -15.34 5.68 20.18
CA ILE A 185 -15.24 6.88 20.98
C ILE A 185 -14.11 6.68 21.99
N CYS A 186 -13.09 7.54 21.96
CA CYS A 186 -12.34 7.84 23.18
C CYS A 186 -13.33 8.37 24.23
N LYS A 187 -13.63 7.56 25.23
CA LYS A 187 -14.17 8.02 26.51
C LYS A 187 -13.03 8.18 27.49
#